data_f00cbb91a2c7b84e6e6a083475032b8c
#
_entry.id   f00cbb91a2c7b84e6e6a083475032b8c
#
_cell.length_a   1.000
_cell.length_b   1.000
_cell.length_c   1.000
_cell.angle_alpha   90.00
_cell.angle_beta   90.00
_cell.angle_gamma   90.00
#
_symmetry.space_group_name_H-M   'P 1'
#
loop_
_entity.id
_entity.type
_entity.pdbx_description
1 polymer ?
#
loop_
_entity_poly.entity_id
_entity_poly.type
_entity_poly.pdbx_seq_one_letter_code
_entity_poly.pdbx_strand_id
1 'polypeptide(L)'
;MKRFNSGVITLLIIAAYFIATAFIPDLYLAFNYKLILAVLFVLLSWQSKGKFLFFLGMAFLSIYIHDLFRSDYLEWTLFVGILILGIVVNRLSKPTYKKNFSYKVSKEREREIFAKSLFSESVQVVTSQNLETVYANADFGRLTLDLRQAQFMTDRPQIVVQANFSQVIIRVPKDWQVDTHGLHTSLAGVKGYDGLGEGELSSTTVALTGSVSFGQVTIKH
;
A
#
# COMPACT_ATOMS: atom_id res chain seq x y z
N MET A 1 -21.32 18.87 4.60
CA MET A 1 -19.93 19.32 4.86
C MET A 1 -18.97 18.15 4.62
N LYS A 2 -18.14 18.20 3.57
CA LYS A 2 -17.09 17.19 3.32
C LYS A 2 -16.07 17.29 4.45
N ARG A 3 -15.94 16.25 5.28
CA ARG A 3 -14.83 16.15 6.25
C ARG A 3 -13.53 16.11 5.46
N PHE A 4 -12.76 17.18 5.51
CA PHE A 4 -11.40 17.18 5.00
C PHE A 4 -10.63 16.09 5.73
N ASN A 5 -10.00 15.21 4.97
CA ASN A 5 -9.16 14.14 5.52
C ASN A 5 -8.01 14.80 6.29
N SER A 6 -7.78 14.40 7.54
CA SER A 6 -6.72 14.99 8.38
C SER A 6 -5.35 15.02 7.70
N GLY A 7 -5.05 14.04 6.83
CA GLY A 7 -3.84 14.02 6.01
C GLY A 7 -3.75 15.17 5.00
N VAL A 8 -4.87 15.59 4.41
CA VAL A 8 -4.90 16.75 3.50
C VAL A 8 -4.62 18.05 4.25
N ILE A 9 -5.17 18.18 5.46
CA ILE A 9 -4.93 19.35 6.33
C ILE A 9 -3.45 19.42 6.72
N THR A 10 -2.85 18.29 7.10
CA THR A 10 -1.43 18.21 7.45
C THR A 10 -0.54 18.61 6.26
N LEU A 11 -0.82 18.10 5.05
CA LEU A 11 -0.09 18.47 3.84
C LEU A 11 -0.24 19.96 3.50
N LEU A 12 -1.42 20.54 3.67
CA LEU A 12 -1.65 21.98 3.45
C LEU A 12 -0.87 22.83 4.43
N ILE A 13 -0.78 22.44 5.70
CA ILE A 13 0.02 23.16 6.73
C ILE A 13 1.51 23.11 6.33
N ILE A 14 2.02 21.95 5.92
CA ILE A 14 3.41 21.79 5.47
C ILE A 14 3.68 22.65 4.23
N ALA A 15 2.79 22.60 3.24
CA ALA A 15 2.92 23.41 2.03
C ALA A 15 2.89 24.92 2.34
N ALA A 16 1.97 25.35 3.21
CA ALA A 16 1.88 26.75 3.65
C ALA A 16 3.16 27.21 4.39
N TYR A 17 3.74 26.32 5.20
CA TYR A 17 5.03 26.59 5.86
C TYR A 17 6.15 26.80 4.84
N PHE A 18 6.32 25.89 3.86
CA PHE A 18 7.35 26.04 2.81
C PHE A 18 7.16 27.31 1.98
N ILE A 19 5.93 27.66 1.69
CA ILE A 19 5.61 28.91 0.97
C ILE A 19 5.98 30.13 1.86
N ALA A 20 5.62 30.11 3.13
CA ALA A 20 5.93 31.20 4.05
C ALA A 20 7.44 31.40 4.25
N THR A 21 8.23 30.32 4.30
CA THR A 21 9.70 30.41 4.41
C THR A 21 10.37 30.99 3.19
N ALA A 22 9.75 30.90 2.00
CA ALA A 22 10.26 31.53 0.79
C ALA A 22 10.13 33.06 0.81
N PHE A 23 9.15 33.59 1.57
CA PHE A 23 8.90 35.04 1.68
C PHE A 23 9.44 35.66 2.96
N ILE A 24 9.70 34.88 4.00
CA ILE A 24 10.16 35.34 5.32
C ILE A 24 11.43 34.56 5.69
N PRO A 25 12.63 35.05 5.33
CA PRO A 25 13.89 34.33 5.59
C PRO A 25 14.14 34.03 7.07
N ASP A 26 13.69 34.87 7.99
CA ASP A 26 13.86 34.69 9.43
C ASP A 26 12.99 33.53 9.98
N LEU A 27 11.95 33.12 9.27
CA LEU A 27 11.11 31.98 9.64
C LEU A 27 11.88 30.66 9.46
N TYR A 28 12.82 30.59 8.50
CA TYR A 28 13.70 29.45 8.29
C TYR A 28 14.65 29.23 9.46
N LEU A 29 15.11 30.29 10.10
CA LEU A 29 15.97 30.23 11.29
C LEU A 29 15.20 29.83 12.54
N ALA A 30 13.91 30.20 12.64
CA ALA A 30 13.07 29.89 13.79
C ALA A 30 12.59 28.43 13.83
N PHE A 31 12.43 27.80 12.65
CA PHE A 31 11.94 26.43 12.55
C PHE A 31 12.94 25.54 11.81
N ASN A 32 13.78 24.88 12.60
CA ASN A 32 14.72 23.89 12.04
C ASN A 32 13.94 22.74 11.40
N TYR A 33 14.35 22.32 10.17
CA TYR A 33 13.74 21.19 9.46
C TYR A 33 13.67 19.90 10.30
N LYS A 34 14.59 19.72 11.27
CA LYS A 34 14.62 18.60 12.22
C LYS A 34 13.38 18.59 13.12
N LEU A 35 12.95 19.77 13.60
CA LEU A 35 11.72 19.92 14.39
C LEU A 35 10.49 19.61 13.54
N ILE A 36 10.46 20.07 12.30
CA ILE A 36 9.34 19.81 11.39
C ILE A 36 9.20 18.33 11.13
N LEU A 37 10.32 17.64 10.84
CA LEU A 37 10.32 16.19 10.65
C LEU A 37 9.88 15.46 11.92
N ALA A 38 10.34 15.89 13.10
CA ALA A 38 9.91 15.31 14.36
C ALA A 38 8.39 15.41 14.54
N VAL A 39 7.82 16.60 14.38
CA VAL A 39 6.37 16.83 14.51
C VAL A 39 5.60 16.05 13.46
N LEU A 40 6.07 16.02 12.21
CA LEU A 40 5.44 15.28 11.12
C LEU A 40 5.38 13.78 11.43
N PHE A 41 6.47 13.18 11.87
CA PHE A 41 6.50 11.75 12.21
C PHE A 41 5.64 11.41 13.42
N VAL A 42 5.58 12.29 14.43
CA VAL A 42 4.68 12.12 15.58
C VAL A 42 3.22 12.17 15.14
N LEU A 43 2.84 13.14 14.29
CA LEU A 43 1.48 13.25 13.76
C LEU A 43 1.10 12.06 12.88
N LEU A 44 2.00 11.62 11.99
CA LEU A 44 1.81 10.42 11.17
C LEU A 44 1.68 9.15 12.03
N SER A 45 2.45 9.07 13.12
CA SER A 45 2.33 7.97 14.08
C SER A 45 0.94 7.92 14.72
N TRP A 46 0.40 9.06 15.09
CA TRP A 46 -0.94 9.14 15.68
C TRP A 46 -2.01 8.69 14.68
N GLN A 47 -1.86 9.09 13.42
CA GLN A 47 -2.80 8.72 12.36
C GLN A 47 -2.70 7.22 11.98
N SER A 48 -1.47 6.70 11.86
CA SER A 48 -1.21 5.32 11.42
C SER A 48 -1.24 4.29 12.55
N LYS A 49 -1.35 4.74 13.84
CA LYS A 49 -1.16 3.92 15.04
C LYS A 49 0.19 3.15 15.04
N GLY A 50 1.15 3.61 14.26
CA GLY A 50 2.46 3.00 14.06
C GLY A 50 3.47 3.47 15.10
N LYS A 51 3.79 2.64 16.09
CA LYS A 51 4.75 2.97 17.14
C LYS A 51 6.15 3.33 16.61
N PHE A 52 6.56 2.73 15.49
CA PHE A 52 7.85 3.02 14.87
C PHE A 52 7.97 4.49 14.43
N LEU A 53 6.94 5.04 13.80
CA LEU A 53 6.93 6.44 13.38
C LEU A 53 7.02 7.40 14.57
N PHE A 54 6.43 7.04 15.71
CA PHE A 54 6.56 7.81 16.95
C PHE A 54 8.03 7.89 17.42
N PHE A 55 8.71 6.73 17.47
CA PHE A 55 10.11 6.70 17.87
C PHE A 55 11.03 7.40 16.88
N LEU A 56 10.72 7.32 15.59
CA LEU A 56 11.45 8.07 14.55
C LEU A 56 11.29 9.58 14.76
N GLY A 57 10.07 10.05 15.06
CA GLY A 57 9.81 11.45 15.42
C GLY A 57 10.57 11.89 16.67
N MET A 58 10.60 11.05 17.70
CA MET A 58 11.36 11.32 18.92
C MET A 58 12.87 11.36 18.66
N ALA A 59 13.39 10.53 17.76
CA ALA A 59 14.78 10.57 17.35
C ALA A 59 15.15 11.89 16.65
N PHE A 60 14.32 12.40 15.74
CA PHE A 60 14.52 13.73 15.16
C PHE A 60 14.40 14.85 16.17
N LEU A 61 13.50 14.72 17.14
CA LEU A 61 13.37 15.68 18.25
C LEU A 61 14.62 15.71 19.10
N SER A 62 15.27 14.56 19.38
CA SER A 62 16.51 14.50 20.14
C SER A 62 17.66 15.21 19.45
N ILE A 63 17.76 15.09 18.11
CA ILE A 63 18.76 15.83 17.32
C ILE A 63 18.50 17.34 17.41
N TYR A 64 17.24 17.76 17.34
CA TYR A 64 16.87 19.19 17.49
C TYR A 64 17.23 19.75 18.87
N ILE A 65 16.93 19.00 19.93
CA ILE A 65 17.25 19.39 21.32
C ILE A 65 18.77 19.48 21.50
N HIS A 66 19.53 18.55 20.91
CA HIS A 66 20.97 18.57 20.94
C HIS A 66 21.56 19.84 20.29
N ASP A 67 21.09 20.22 19.10
CA ASP A 67 21.51 21.47 18.44
C ASP A 67 21.26 22.71 19.35
N LEU A 68 20.20 22.64 20.13
CA LEU A 68 19.83 23.72 21.05
C LEU A 68 20.81 23.81 22.24
N PHE A 69 21.29 22.68 22.76
CA PHE A 69 22.15 22.61 23.96
C PHE A 69 23.64 22.43 23.66
N ARG A 70 24.06 22.31 22.38
CA ARG A 70 25.46 22.31 21.91
C ARG A 70 26.40 21.31 22.59
N SER A 71 25.96 20.07 22.78
CA SER A 71 26.72 19.01 23.44
C SER A 71 27.01 17.85 22.47
N ASP A 72 28.26 17.74 21.98
CA ASP A 72 28.64 16.85 20.87
C ASP A 72 28.53 15.33 21.14
N TYR A 73 28.55 14.91 22.39
CA TYR A 73 28.50 13.48 22.75
C TYR A 73 27.09 12.93 22.98
N LEU A 74 26.13 13.78 23.29
CA LEU A 74 24.77 13.36 23.63
C LEU A 74 23.94 12.99 22.39
N GLU A 75 24.33 13.50 21.24
CA GLU A 75 23.59 13.46 19.98
C GLU A 75 23.40 12.05 19.45
N TRP A 76 24.51 11.40 19.16
CA TRP A 76 24.48 10.09 18.53
C TRP A 76 24.02 8.99 19.48
N THR A 77 24.37 9.08 20.75
CA THR A 77 23.95 8.09 21.75
C THR A 77 22.44 8.13 22.01
N LEU A 78 21.85 9.32 22.12
CA LEU A 78 20.39 9.46 22.26
C LEU A 78 19.66 9.05 20.99
N PHE A 79 20.14 9.49 19.83
CA PHE A 79 19.53 9.13 18.54
C PHE A 79 19.50 7.62 18.33
N VAL A 80 20.66 6.97 18.47
CA VAL A 80 20.78 5.51 18.32
C VAL A 80 20.01 4.78 19.42
N GLY A 81 20.06 5.25 20.67
CA GLY A 81 19.29 4.67 21.77
C GLY A 81 17.80 4.69 21.52
N ILE A 82 17.23 5.81 21.06
CA ILE A 82 15.80 5.95 20.74
C ILE A 82 15.42 5.09 19.55
N LEU A 83 16.27 5.01 18.51
CA LEU A 83 16.02 4.11 17.37
C LEU A 83 16.01 2.63 17.78
N ILE A 84 17.00 2.19 18.57
CA ILE A 84 17.04 0.81 19.08
C ILE A 84 15.81 0.54 19.93
N LEU A 85 15.44 1.45 20.83
CA LEU A 85 14.24 1.32 21.65
C LEU A 85 12.98 1.21 20.78
N GLY A 86 12.89 2.01 19.73
CA GLY A 86 11.80 1.94 18.75
C GLY A 86 11.70 0.60 18.05
N ILE A 87 12.84 0.05 17.62
CA ILE A 87 12.90 -1.28 16.99
C ILE A 87 12.51 -2.38 17.99
N VAL A 88 13.03 -2.32 19.23
CA VAL A 88 12.73 -3.28 20.29
C VAL A 88 11.25 -3.22 20.66
N VAL A 89 10.69 -2.03 20.90
CA VAL A 89 9.27 -1.86 21.21
C VAL A 89 8.38 -2.29 20.04
N ASN A 90 8.81 -2.05 18.80
CA ASN A 90 8.09 -2.54 17.62
C ASN A 90 8.12 -4.07 17.49
N ARG A 91 9.23 -4.72 17.90
CA ARG A 91 9.33 -6.18 17.93
C ARG A 91 8.62 -6.82 19.11
N LEU A 92 8.74 -6.23 20.32
CA LEU A 92 8.09 -6.74 21.54
C LEU A 92 6.59 -6.47 21.55
N SER A 93 6.17 -5.34 21.04
CA SER A 93 4.79 -5.15 20.63
C SER A 93 4.61 -6.03 19.42
N LYS A 94 4.43 -7.38 19.63
CA LYS A 94 3.79 -8.15 18.57
C LYS A 94 2.62 -7.30 18.15
N PRO A 95 2.57 -6.78 16.91
CA PRO A 95 1.35 -6.17 16.50
C PRO A 95 0.34 -7.28 16.68
N THR A 96 -0.61 -7.11 17.57
CA THR A 96 -1.93 -7.55 17.24
C THR A 96 -2.26 -6.71 16.03
N TYR A 97 -1.66 -7.07 14.89
CA TYR A 97 -2.20 -6.72 13.61
C TYR A 97 -3.61 -7.31 13.68
N LYS A 98 -4.55 -6.53 14.17
CA LYS A 98 -5.78 -6.48 13.43
C LYS A 98 -5.30 -6.01 12.07
N LYS A 99 -4.82 -6.99 11.27
CA LYS A 99 -4.74 -6.84 9.83
C LYS A 99 -6.04 -6.12 9.54
N ASN A 100 -5.99 -4.95 8.94
CA ASN A 100 -7.17 -4.41 8.29
C ASN A 100 -7.41 -5.37 7.12
N PHE A 101 -7.78 -6.59 7.50
CA PHE A 101 -8.10 -7.69 6.61
C PHE A 101 -9.54 -7.46 6.23
N SER A 102 -9.74 -6.95 5.06
CA SER A 102 -11.06 -6.84 4.47
C SER A 102 -11.34 -8.14 3.74
N TYR A 103 -12.28 -8.91 4.25
CA TYR A 103 -12.83 -10.06 3.54
C TYR A 103 -14.17 -9.66 2.94
N LYS A 104 -14.28 -9.71 1.64
CA LYS A 104 -15.51 -9.36 0.92
C LYS A 104 -15.89 -10.50 -0.02
N VAL A 105 -17.14 -10.88 -0.01
CA VAL A 105 -17.71 -11.82 -0.97
C VAL A 105 -18.61 -11.02 -1.91
N SER A 106 -18.45 -11.21 -3.22
CA SER A 106 -19.32 -10.56 -4.21
C SER A 106 -20.69 -11.24 -4.28
N LYS A 107 -21.68 -10.51 -4.77
CA LYS A 107 -23.01 -11.07 -5.03
C LYS A 107 -22.99 -11.91 -6.32
N GLU A 108 -23.84 -12.91 -6.40
CA GLU A 108 -23.89 -13.88 -7.51
C GLU A 108 -24.20 -13.27 -8.90
N ARG A 109 -24.71 -12.04 -8.96
CA ARG A 109 -25.16 -11.39 -10.22
C ARG A 109 -24.37 -10.12 -10.59
N GLU A 110 -23.25 -9.86 -9.94
CA GLU A 110 -22.44 -8.69 -10.27
C GLU A 110 -21.72 -8.93 -11.61
N ARG A 111 -21.86 -7.99 -12.56
CA ARG A 111 -21.16 -8.04 -13.86
C ARG A 111 -19.75 -7.46 -13.76
N GLU A 112 -19.60 -6.43 -12.95
CA GLU A 112 -18.33 -5.77 -12.72
C GLU A 112 -17.95 -5.87 -11.24
N ILE A 113 -16.73 -6.26 -10.99
CA ILE A 113 -16.17 -6.38 -9.64
C ILE A 113 -15.07 -5.34 -9.44
N PHE A 114 -15.17 -4.58 -8.37
CA PHE A 114 -14.12 -3.62 -7.96
C PHE A 114 -13.47 -4.09 -6.66
N ALA A 115 -12.29 -4.71 -6.79
CA ALA A 115 -11.46 -5.10 -5.66
C ALA A 115 -10.44 -4.01 -5.37
N LYS A 116 -10.38 -3.52 -4.14
CA LYS A 116 -9.47 -2.45 -3.75
C LYS A 116 -8.75 -2.76 -2.45
N SER A 117 -7.43 -2.51 -2.44
CA SER A 117 -6.59 -2.55 -1.25
C SER A 117 -5.73 -1.29 -1.18
N LEU A 118 -5.81 -0.55 -0.08
CA LEU A 118 -5.03 0.66 0.15
C LEU A 118 -4.40 0.58 1.53
N PHE A 119 -3.06 0.55 1.61
CA PHE A 119 -2.28 0.38 2.85
C PHE A 119 -2.76 -0.79 3.74
N SER A 120 -3.27 -1.85 3.12
CA SER A 120 -3.93 -2.96 3.84
C SER A 120 -3.74 -4.28 3.11
N GLU A 121 -4.19 -5.36 3.75
CA GLU A 121 -4.39 -6.65 3.09
C GLU A 121 -5.89 -6.87 2.90
N SER A 122 -6.29 -7.13 1.66
CA SER A 122 -7.68 -7.39 1.30
C SER A 122 -7.79 -8.73 0.58
N VAL A 123 -8.81 -9.50 0.93
CA VAL A 123 -9.19 -10.71 0.21
C VAL A 123 -10.61 -10.52 -0.30
N GLN A 124 -10.78 -10.67 -1.60
CA GLN A 124 -12.09 -10.67 -2.23
C GLN A 124 -12.33 -11.99 -2.92
N VAL A 125 -13.37 -12.68 -2.47
CA VAL A 125 -13.89 -13.89 -3.11
C VAL A 125 -15.02 -13.49 -4.04
N VAL A 126 -14.94 -13.94 -5.28
CA VAL A 126 -15.92 -13.64 -6.33
C VAL A 126 -16.64 -14.93 -6.68
N THR A 127 -17.96 -14.90 -6.50
CA THR A 127 -18.84 -16.05 -6.80
C THR A 127 -19.81 -15.76 -7.94
N SER A 128 -19.67 -14.58 -8.58
CA SER A 128 -20.54 -14.18 -9.68
C SER A 128 -20.40 -15.12 -10.88
N GLN A 129 -21.54 -15.50 -11.43
CA GLN A 129 -21.65 -16.34 -12.64
C GLN A 129 -21.87 -15.49 -13.90
N ASN A 130 -21.93 -14.16 -13.78
CA ASN A 130 -22.22 -13.24 -14.87
C ASN A 130 -21.18 -12.15 -15.01
N LEU A 131 -19.89 -12.48 -14.80
CA LEU A 131 -18.81 -11.51 -14.88
C LEU A 131 -18.58 -11.03 -16.32
N GLU A 132 -18.30 -9.75 -16.45
CA GLU A 132 -17.81 -9.12 -17.67
C GLU A 132 -16.39 -8.60 -17.47
N THR A 133 -16.16 -7.86 -16.38
CA THR A 133 -14.84 -7.28 -16.08
C THR A 133 -14.56 -7.30 -14.57
N VAL A 134 -13.32 -7.52 -14.24
CA VAL A 134 -12.84 -7.45 -12.85
C VAL A 134 -11.74 -6.40 -12.74
N TYR A 135 -11.91 -5.42 -11.86
CA TYR A 135 -10.94 -4.38 -11.56
C TYR A 135 -10.25 -4.66 -10.23
N ALA A 136 -8.94 -4.78 -10.26
CA ALA A 136 -8.10 -5.05 -9.09
C ALA A 136 -7.12 -3.90 -8.85
N ASN A 137 -7.41 -3.05 -7.86
CA ASN A 137 -6.59 -1.90 -7.51
C ASN A 137 -5.89 -2.13 -6.17
N ALA A 138 -4.57 -2.09 -6.17
CA ALA A 138 -3.77 -2.26 -4.96
C ALA A 138 -2.67 -1.20 -4.86
N ASP A 139 -2.68 -0.44 -3.76
CA ASP A 139 -1.67 0.55 -3.46
C ASP A 139 -1.10 0.30 -2.06
N PHE A 140 0.24 0.13 -1.95
CA PHE A 140 0.96 -0.09 -0.70
C PHE A 140 0.39 -1.22 0.17
N GLY A 141 0.03 -2.36 -0.44
CA GLY A 141 -0.58 -3.46 0.30
C GLY A 141 -0.58 -4.79 -0.43
N ARG A 142 -1.52 -5.65 -0.03
CA ARG A 142 -1.75 -6.94 -0.69
C ARG A 142 -3.23 -7.09 -1.02
N LEU A 143 -3.51 -7.44 -2.26
CA LEU A 143 -4.84 -7.82 -2.71
C LEU A 143 -4.84 -9.28 -3.14
N THR A 144 -5.70 -10.08 -2.56
CA THR A 144 -5.97 -11.44 -3.01
C THR A 144 -7.36 -11.48 -3.63
N LEU A 145 -7.42 -11.82 -4.89
CA LEU A 145 -8.64 -11.97 -5.67
C LEU A 145 -8.85 -13.45 -5.96
N ASP A 146 -9.92 -14.03 -5.42
CA ASP A 146 -10.26 -15.44 -5.62
C ASP A 146 -11.44 -15.57 -6.58
N LEU A 147 -11.14 -16.00 -7.80
CA LEU A 147 -12.10 -16.16 -8.91
C LEU A 147 -12.45 -17.63 -9.17
N ARG A 148 -11.99 -18.56 -8.32
CA ARG A 148 -12.15 -20.00 -8.57
C ARG A 148 -13.61 -20.47 -8.65
N GLN A 149 -14.53 -19.69 -8.13
CA GLN A 149 -15.96 -19.96 -8.18
C GLN A 149 -16.73 -19.02 -9.10
N ALA A 150 -16.01 -18.23 -9.89
CA ALA A 150 -16.59 -17.23 -10.79
C ALA A 150 -16.68 -17.76 -12.21
N GLN A 151 -17.61 -17.19 -13.00
CA GLN A 151 -17.73 -17.42 -14.43
C GLN A 151 -17.90 -16.11 -15.18
N PHE A 152 -17.22 -15.99 -16.33
CA PHE A 152 -17.44 -14.88 -17.25
C PHE A 152 -18.54 -15.24 -18.25
N MET A 153 -19.42 -14.27 -18.49
CA MET A 153 -20.52 -14.34 -19.46
C MET A 153 -20.28 -13.42 -20.66
N THR A 154 -19.02 -13.20 -20.99
CA THR A 154 -18.62 -12.35 -22.11
C THR A 154 -17.65 -13.08 -23.02
N ASP A 155 -17.66 -12.73 -24.31
CA ASP A 155 -16.72 -13.26 -25.30
C ASP A 155 -15.29 -12.73 -25.10
N ARG A 156 -15.12 -11.67 -24.30
CA ARG A 156 -13.83 -11.03 -24.01
C ARG A 156 -13.66 -10.81 -22.51
N PRO A 157 -13.46 -11.89 -21.74
CA PRO A 157 -13.25 -11.79 -20.31
C PRO A 157 -11.96 -11.02 -20.00
N GLN A 158 -12.06 -10.07 -19.08
CA GLN A 158 -10.94 -9.18 -18.75
C GLN A 158 -10.77 -8.96 -17.26
N ILE A 159 -9.51 -9.00 -16.82
CA ILE A 159 -9.09 -8.58 -15.50
C ILE A 159 -8.15 -7.37 -15.67
N VAL A 160 -8.54 -6.24 -15.12
CA VAL A 160 -7.76 -5.00 -15.15
C VAL A 160 -7.05 -4.83 -13.82
N VAL A 161 -5.72 -4.80 -13.82
CA VAL A 161 -4.90 -4.65 -12.62
C VAL A 161 -4.21 -3.29 -12.61
N GLN A 162 -4.36 -2.57 -11.50
CA GLN A 162 -3.57 -1.39 -11.19
C GLN A 162 -2.91 -1.60 -9.83
N ALA A 163 -1.58 -1.71 -9.81
CA ALA A 163 -0.85 -2.05 -8.61
C ALA A 163 0.41 -1.20 -8.46
N ASN A 164 0.51 -0.48 -7.33
CA ASN A 164 1.66 0.34 -7.00
C ASN A 164 2.22 -0.05 -5.64
N PHE A 165 3.53 -0.36 -5.56
CA PHE A 165 4.19 -0.79 -4.31
C PHE A 165 3.41 -1.89 -3.58
N SER A 166 2.87 -2.86 -4.33
CA SER A 166 1.90 -3.81 -3.80
C SER A 166 2.04 -5.20 -4.39
N GLN A 167 1.37 -6.16 -3.77
CA GLN A 167 1.26 -7.53 -4.27
C GLN A 167 -0.19 -7.86 -4.59
N VAL A 168 -0.44 -8.29 -5.84
CA VAL A 168 -1.75 -8.80 -6.27
C VAL A 168 -1.65 -10.30 -6.51
N ILE A 169 -2.48 -11.07 -5.83
CA ILE A 169 -2.59 -12.52 -5.99
C ILE A 169 -3.95 -12.81 -6.62
N ILE A 170 -3.94 -13.40 -7.80
CA ILE A 170 -5.16 -13.77 -8.52
C ILE A 170 -5.25 -15.28 -8.54
N ARG A 171 -6.32 -15.82 -7.96
CA ARG A 171 -6.62 -17.26 -8.01
C ARG A 171 -7.70 -17.50 -9.03
N VAL A 172 -7.39 -18.30 -10.03
CA VAL A 172 -8.31 -18.62 -11.14
C VAL A 172 -8.67 -20.10 -11.17
N PRO A 173 -9.79 -20.48 -11.79
CA PRO A 173 -10.10 -21.88 -12.08
C PRO A 173 -8.99 -22.53 -12.92
N LYS A 174 -8.83 -23.83 -12.80
CA LYS A 174 -7.78 -24.58 -13.51
C LYS A 174 -7.97 -24.62 -15.04
N ASP A 175 -9.21 -24.47 -15.48
CA ASP A 175 -9.60 -24.46 -16.90
C ASP A 175 -9.45 -23.07 -17.56
N TRP A 176 -9.03 -22.05 -16.81
CA TRP A 176 -8.80 -20.73 -17.39
C TRP A 176 -7.34 -20.54 -17.81
N GLN A 177 -7.16 -20.00 -19.02
CA GLN A 177 -5.89 -19.49 -19.49
C GLN A 177 -5.83 -17.98 -19.31
N VAL A 178 -4.79 -17.47 -18.65
CA VAL A 178 -4.62 -16.02 -18.41
C VAL A 178 -3.59 -15.47 -19.41
N ASP A 179 -4.04 -14.59 -20.29
CA ASP A 179 -3.15 -13.87 -21.20
C ASP A 179 -2.63 -12.59 -20.53
N THR A 180 -1.32 -12.51 -20.33
CA THR A 180 -0.66 -11.39 -19.64
C THR A 180 -0.04 -10.36 -20.58
N HIS A 181 -0.18 -10.50 -21.91
CA HIS A 181 0.45 -9.58 -22.88
C HIS A 181 -0.01 -8.11 -22.73
N GLY A 182 -1.22 -7.88 -22.23
CA GLY A 182 -1.77 -6.55 -21.98
C GLY A 182 -1.34 -5.90 -20.67
N LEU A 183 -0.48 -6.54 -19.87
CA LEU A 183 -0.04 -6.03 -18.59
C LEU A 183 1.30 -5.29 -18.71
N HIS A 184 1.30 -3.99 -18.44
CA HIS A 184 2.50 -3.17 -18.39
C HIS A 184 3.17 -3.26 -17.03
N THR A 185 4.43 -3.68 -16.99
CA THR A 185 5.20 -3.81 -15.74
C THR A 185 6.36 -2.82 -15.71
N SER A 186 6.52 -2.08 -14.60
CA SER A 186 7.64 -1.19 -14.34
C SER A 186 8.26 -1.53 -12.99
N LEU A 187 9.50 -2.05 -12.99
CA LEU A 187 10.18 -2.56 -11.79
C LEU A 187 9.30 -3.55 -11.00
N ALA A 188 8.58 -4.38 -11.74
CA ALA A 188 7.60 -5.33 -11.19
C ALA A 188 7.70 -6.68 -11.92
N GLY A 189 7.18 -7.73 -11.28
CA GLY A 189 7.22 -9.08 -11.82
C GLY A 189 5.84 -9.74 -11.89
N VAL A 190 5.67 -10.62 -12.88
CA VAL A 190 4.53 -11.55 -12.97
C VAL A 190 5.05 -12.95 -12.66
N LYS A 191 4.42 -13.66 -11.75
CA LYS A 191 4.79 -15.02 -11.34
C LYS A 191 3.60 -15.96 -11.38
N GLY A 192 3.90 -17.24 -11.55
CA GLY A 192 2.95 -18.33 -11.33
C GLY A 192 2.03 -18.61 -12.51
N TYR A 193 2.41 -18.17 -13.70
CA TYR A 193 1.80 -18.66 -14.91
C TYR A 193 2.63 -19.82 -15.47
N ASP A 194 2.45 -20.98 -14.91
CA ASP A 194 2.78 -22.21 -15.64
C ASP A 194 1.59 -22.46 -16.55
N GLY A 195 1.78 -22.23 -17.86
CA GLY A 195 0.75 -22.48 -18.87
C GLY A 195 0.17 -23.88 -18.69
N LEU A 196 -1.07 -24.06 -19.10
CA LEU A 196 -1.69 -25.38 -19.19
C LEU A 196 -0.68 -26.38 -19.77
N GLY A 197 -0.47 -27.49 -19.06
CA GLY A 197 0.36 -28.58 -19.59
C GLY A 197 -0.08 -28.93 -21.01
N GLU A 198 0.88 -29.27 -21.85
CA GLU A 198 0.56 -29.67 -23.23
C GLU A 198 -0.53 -30.77 -23.20
N GLY A 199 -1.76 -30.42 -23.61
CA GLY A 199 -2.91 -31.33 -23.68
C GLY A 199 -4.15 -30.94 -22.85
N GLU A 200 -4.12 -29.94 -21.99
CA GLU A 200 -5.33 -29.47 -21.33
C GLU A 200 -6.04 -28.39 -22.18
N LEU A 201 -7.29 -28.72 -22.58
CA LEU A 201 -8.16 -27.79 -23.31
C LEU A 201 -8.57 -26.65 -22.37
N SER A 202 -8.10 -25.45 -22.66
CA SER A 202 -8.61 -24.23 -21.96
C SER A 202 -10.04 -23.97 -22.40
N SER A 203 -10.94 -23.82 -21.43
CA SER A 203 -12.34 -23.46 -21.70
C SER A 203 -12.51 -21.96 -21.87
N THR A 204 -11.66 -21.15 -21.24
CA THR A 204 -11.80 -19.69 -21.21
C THR A 204 -10.43 -19.00 -21.19
N THR A 205 -10.17 -18.14 -22.18
CA THR A 205 -9.00 -17.28 -22.18
C THR A 205 -9.36 -15.92 -21.60
N VAL A 206 -8.70 -15.52 -20.51
CA VAL A 206 -8.95 -14.26 -19.78
C VAL A 206 -7.79 -13.31 -20.02
N ALA A 207 -8.07 -12.12 -20.56
CA ALA A 207 -7.06 -11.08 -20.74
C ALA A 207 -6.74 -10.39 -19.40
N LEU A 208 -5.47 -10.37 -19.02
CA LEU A 208 -4.96 -9.60 -17.90
C LEU A 208 -4.30 -8.34 -18.43
N THR A 209 -4.89 -7.19 -18.10
CA THR A 209 -4.46 -5.89 -18.61
C THR A 209 -4.20 -4.89 -17.47
N GLY A 210 -3.59 -3.76 -17.80
CA GLY A 210 -3.35 -2.69 -16.83
C GLY A 210 -1.89 -2.41 -16.55
N SER A 211 -1.57 -1.93 -15.34
CA SER A 211 -0.21 -1.53 -14.97
C SER A 211 0.18 -1.95 -13.57
N VAL A 212 1.44 -2.39 -13.44
CA VAL A 212 2.04 -2.77 -12.15
C VAL A 212 3.38 -2.05 -12.00
N SER A 213 3.52 -1.25 -10.94
CA SER A 213 4.74 -0.51 -10.65
C SER A 213 5.26 -0.88 -9.26
N PHE A 214 6.56 -1.22 -9.16
CA PHE A 214 7.21 -1.59 -7.90
C PHE A 214 6.46 -2.68 -7.12
N GLY A 215 6.00 -3.72 -7.81
CA GLY A 215 5.15 -4.73 -7.20
C GLY A 215 5.27 -6.11 -7.83
N GLN A 216 4.30 -6.96 -7.50
CA GLN A 216 4.23 -8.31 -8.03
C GLN A 216 2.78 -8.73 -8.28
N VAL A 217 2.53 -9.31 -9.44
CA VAL A 217 1.30 -10.06 -9.71
C VAL A 217 1.63 -11.56 -9.67
N THR A 218 0.83 -12.32 -8.95
CA THR A 218 0.96 -13.77 -8.86
C THR A 218 -0.35 -14.42 -9.28
N ILE A 219 -0.31 -15.25 -10.30
CA ILE A 219 -1.46 -16.03 -10.76
C ILE A 219 -1.34 -17.45 -10.18
N LYS A 220 -2.43 -18.00 -9.66
CA LYS A 220 -2.50 -19.34 -9.07
C LYS A 220 -3.77 -20.06 -9.54
N HIS A 221 -3.68 -21.33 -9.79
CA HIS A 221 -4.82 -22.22 -10.01
C HIS A 221 -5.27 -22.90 -8.73
#